data_f5d1f9c0358a642bc0da19ccec575a9e
#
_entry.id   f5d1f9c0358a642bc0da19ccec575a9e
#
_cell.length_a   1.000
_cell.length_b   1.000
_cell.length_c   1.000
_cell.angle_alpha   90.00
_cell.angle_beta   90.00
_cell.angle_gamma   90.00
#
_symmetry.space_group_name_H-M   'P 1'
#
loop_
_entity.id
_entity.type
_entity.pdbx_description
1 polymer ?
#
loop_
_entity_poly.entity_id
_entity_poly.type
_entity_poly.pdbx_seq_one_letter_code
_entity_poly.pdbx_strand_id
1 'polypeptide(L)'
;MATIRDVAKMANVSTATVSRILNADKTYKVTNETRERVWQAVKTLNYVRNQVKESVNKVDIKNSTVSKVKIGCILCVTREKYTDPYFMSILSGVEAKLIENGYSLSVIRTINELQDPTILFNTLSESLTGLIVMETLSDEIYSQLKDKVEFIVGIDTKHQDIDNVCYDQFAAAEKAVQHLIDKGHRRIGFIGGTDGIDPIRKEQRYRGYLSVLEDNNIKEDFDIVKNCEWDSKMCYSKTIEILNVQDRPTAIFAASDLMAMIAVNAIYEQGLKVPDDIAVIGLSNIDMSKYSNPPLSTIDVPKTQMGEIAAEILITLIKGERSLPKKIILPTSLVVRNST
;
A
#
# COMPACT_ATOMS: atom_id res chain seq x y z
N MET A 1 -33.30 -0.28 -9.24
CA MET A 1 -32.08 0.55 -9.26
C MET A 1 -32.47 2.00 -8.98
N ALA A 2 -31.81 2.68 -8.07
CA ALA A 2 -32.05 4.08 -7.83
C ALA A 2 -31.67 4.93 -9.05
N THR A 3 -32.39 6.02 -9.28
CA THR A 3 -32.18 6.93 -10.40
C THR A 3 -31.65 8.28 -9.91
N ILE A 4 -31.08 9.09 -10.80
CA ILE A 4 -30.68 10.48 -10.46
C ILE A 4 -31.85 11.32 -9.91
N ARG A 5 -33.08 10.98 -10.29
CA ARG A 5 -34.27 11.62 -9.76
C ARG A 5 -34.54 11.27 -8.31
N ASP A 6 -34.26 10.03 -7.94
CA ASP A 6 -34.42 9.59 -6.55
C ASP A 6 -33.39 10.24 -5.64
N VAL A 7 -32.13 10.37 -6.11
CA VAL A 7 -31.08 11.13 -5.41
C VAL A 7 -31.50 12.61 -5.26
N ALA A 8 -31.97 13.24 -6.32
CA ALA A 8 -32.41 14.62 -6.29
C ALA A 8 -33.56 14.86 -5.31
N LYS A 9 -34.54 13.93 -5.29
CA LYS A 9 -35.64 13.94 -4.34
C LYS A 9 -35.20 13.80 -2.89
N MET A 10 -34.32 12.81 -2.61
CA MET A 10 -33.80 12.57 -1.26
C MET A 10 -32.93 13.74 -0.76
N ALA A 11 -32.10 14.33 -1.61
CA ALA A 11 -31.24 15.46 -1.26
C ALA A 11 -31.98 16.82 -1.27
N ASN A 12 -33.23 16.84 -1.68
CA ASN A 12 -34.04 18.06 -1.87
C ASN A 12 -33.35 19.11 -2.77
N VAL A 13 -32.91 18.67 -3.95
CA VAL A 13 -32.25 19.50 -4.97
C VAL A 13 -32.74 19.13 -6.37
N SER A 14 -32.37 19.93 -7.39
CA SER A 14 -32.67 19.57 -8.78
C SER A 14 -31.78 18.45 -9.30
N THR A 15 -32.22 17.68 -10.28
CA THR A 15 -31.39 16.69 -10.98
C THR A 15 -30.16 17.30 -11.64
N ALA A 16 -30.26 18.56 -12.10
CA ALA A 16 -29.14 19.32 -12.63
C ALA A 16 -28.09 19.61 -11.56
N THR A 17 -28.50 19.93 -10.32
CA THR A 17 -27.60 20.11 -9.17
C THR A 17 -26.89 18.83 -8.85
N VAL A 18 -27.59 17.69 -8.76
CA VAL A 18 -27.00 16.37 -8.55
C VAL A 18 -25.97 16.06 -9.63
N SER A 19 -26.36 16.24 -10.91
CA SER A 19 -25.47 15.97 -12.05
C SER A 19 -24.16 16.77 -11.99
N ARG A 20 -24.25 18.07 -11.66
CA ARG A 20 -23.07 18.95 -11.56
C ARG A 20 -22.18 18.62 -10.40
N ILE A 21 -22.76 18.26 -9.25
CA ILE A 21 -21.99 17.79 -8.07
C ILE A 21 -21.26 16.46 -8.39
N LEU A 22 -21.97 15.51 -9.01
CA LEU A 22 -21.38 14.20 -9.37
C LEU A 22 -20.32 14.32 -10.48
N ASN A 23 -20.37 15.33 -11.32
CA ASN A 23 -19.37 15.61 -12.35
C ASN A 23 -18.21 16.49 -11.85
N ALA A 24 -18.15 16.83 -10.57
CA ALA A 24 -17.15 17.74 -10.01
C ALA A 24 -17.02 19.08 -10.77
N ASP A 25 -18.16 19.65 -11.23
CA ASP A 25 -18.17 20.90 -11.99
C ASP A 25 -17.65 22.07 -11.13
N LYS A 26 -16.38 22.44 -11.36
CA LYS A 26 -15.68 23.50 -10.61
C LYS A 26 -16.30 24.88 -10.83
N THR A 27 -17.11 25.08 -11.88
CA THR A 27 -17.77 26.34 -12.17
C THR A 27 -19.07 26.50 -11.38
N TYR A 28 -19.61 25.40 -10.85
CA TYR A 28 -20.87 25.39 -10.13
C TYR A 28 -20.66 25.58 -8.62
N LYS A 29 -21.02 26.78 -8.15
CA LYS A 29 -20.96 27.12 -6.72
C LYS A 29 -22.19 26.57 -5.99
N VAL A 30 -21.97 25.72 -5.01
CA VAL A 30 -22.97 25.13 -4.13
C VAL A 30 -22.39 25.10 -2.70
N THR A 31 -23.29 25.24 -1.69
CA THR A 31 -22.87 25.18 -0.29
C THR A 31 -22.36 23.76 0.08
N ASN A 32 -21.44 23.68 1.02
CA ASN A 32 -20.94 22.41 1.52
C ASN A 32 -22.10 21.54 2.04
N GLU A 33 -23.04 22.11 2.78
CA GLU A 33 -24.23 21.41 3.27
C GLU A 33 -25.05 20.76 2.14
N THR A 34 -25.24 21.45 1.02
CA THR A 34 -25.97 20.90 -0.13
C THR A 34 -25.18 19.79 -0.79
N ARG A 35 -23.85 19.93 -0.86
CA ARG A 35 -22.96 18.88 -1.38
C ARG A 35 -23.02 17.64 -0.53
N GLU A 36 -22.94 17.78 0.79
CA GLU A 36 -23.04 16.67 1.74
C GLU A 36 -24.39 15.93 1.64
N ARG A 37 -25.51 16.66 1.58
CA ARG A 37 -26.85 16.05 1.40
C ARG A 37 -26.93 15.20 0.13
N VAL A 38 -26.36 15.69 -0.98
CA VAL A 38 -26.35 14.93 -2.24
C VAL A 38 -25.53 13.66 -2.09
N TRP A 39 -24.32 13.74 -1.50
CA TRP A 39 -23.48 12.56 -1.29
C TRP A 39 -24.10 11.56 -0.32
N GLN A 40 -24.77 12.03 0.73
CA GLN A 40 -25.50 11.17 1.66
C GLN A 40 -26.68 10.46 0.96
N ALA A 41 -27.40 11.14 0.09
CA ALA A 41 -28.46 10.53 -0.72
C ALA A 41 -27.92 9.49 -1.71
N VAL A 42 -26.78 9.75 -2.36
CA VAL A 42 -26.08 8.80 -3.24
C VAL A 42 -25.70 7.54 -2.47
N LYS A 43 -25.10 7.69 -1.27
CA LYS A 43 -24.71 6.59 -0.39
C LYS A 43 -25.92 5.76 0.07
N THR A 44 -26.97 6.43 0.59
CA THR A 44 -28.17 5.77 1.12
C THR A 44 -28.93 4.98 0.04
N LEU A 45 -28.98 5.52 -1.18
CA LEU A 45 -29.69 4.89 -2.30
C LEU A 45 -28.81 3.91 -3.09
N ASN A 46 -27.56 3.76 -2.72
CA ASN A 46 -26.56 2.99 -3.49
C ASN A 46 -26.61 3.32 -4.99
N TYR A 47 -26.72 4.65 -5.30
CA TYR A 47 -26.89 5.12 -6.66
C TYR A 47 -25.59 5.03 -7.44
N VAL A 48 -25.63 4.36 -8.59
CA VAL A 48 -24.52 4.30 -9.56
C VAL A 48 -25.01 4.87 -10.89
N ARG A 49 -24.17 5.70 -11.50
CA ARG A 49 -24.49 6.32 -12.80
C ARG A 49 -24.47 5.26 -13.90
N ASN A 50 -25.60 5.02 -14.55
CA ASN A 50 -25.64 4.29 -15.82
C ASN A 50 -24.92 5.13 -16.87
N GLN A 51 -23.76 4.66 -17.36
CA GLN A 51 -23.17 5.25 -18.55
C GLN A 51 -24.16 5.08 -19.70
N VAL A 52 -24.56 6.19 -20.32
CA VAL A 52 -25.34 6.20 -21.55
C VAL A 52 -24.55 5.35 -22.56
N LYS A 53 -25.18 4.31 -23.11
CA LYS A 53 -24.62 3.60 -24.25
C LYS A 53 -24.45 4.60 -25.37
N GLU A 54 -23.27 5.13 -25.59
CA GLU A 54 -22.94 5.82 -26.82
C GLU A 54 -23.13 4.80 -27.95
N SER A 55 -24.06 5.11 -28.83
CA SER A 55 -24.31 4.39 -30.07
C SER A 55 -23.09 4.57 -30.98
N VAL A 56 -22.11 3.70 -30.81
CA VAL A 56 -21.01 3.57 -31.77
C VAL A 56 -21.59 2.92 -33.02
N ASN A 57 -21.59 3.67 -34.13
CA ASN A 57 -21.88 3.17 -35.46
C ASN A 57 -21.08 1.90 -35.72
N LYS A 58 -21.80 0.86 -36.19
CA LYS A 58 -21.25 -0.41 -36.64
C LYS A 58 -20.18 -0.18 -37.70
N VAL A 59 -18.91 -0.32 -37.34
CA VAL A 59 -17.87 -0.71 -38.26
C VAL A 59 -17.43 -2.10 -37.84
N ASP A 60 -17.63 -3.05 -38.74
CA ASP A 60 -17.25 -4.47 -38.55
C ASP A 60 -15.75 -4.58 -38.29
N ILE A 61 -15.39 -4.91 -37.06
CA ILE A 61 -14.07 -5.49 -36.73
C ILE A 61 -14.36 -6.79 -35.98
N LYS A 62 -14.38 -7.89 -36.74
CA LYS A 62 -14.20 -9.24 -36.21
C LYS A 62 -12.76 -9.32 -35.69
N ASN A 63 -12.61 -9.55 -34.40
CA ASN A 63 -11.43 -9.79 -33.57
C ASN A 63 -11.03 -8.63 -32.65
N SER A 64 -11.77 -8.44 -31.55
CA SER A 64 -11.22 -7.90 -30.31
C SER A 64 -12.18 -8.10 -29.14
N THR A 65 -12.18 -9.27 -28.55
CA THR A 65 -12.79 -9.56 -27.24
C THR A 65 -12.06 -8.86 -26.08
N VAL A 66 -10.88 -8.33 -26.33
CA VAL A 66 -9.98 -7.68 -25.32
C VAL A 66 -10.42 -6.27 -24.95
N SER A 67 -11.25 -5.57 -25.74
CA SER A 67 -11.59 -4.16 -25.52
C SER A 67 -12.66 -3.89 -24.45
N LYS A 68 -13.17 -4.90 -23.76
CA LYS A 68 -14.23 -4.73 -22.73
C LYS A 68 -13.76 -4.90 -21.29
N VAL A 69 -12.57 -5.46 -21.05
CA VAL A 69 -12.04 -5.72 -19.71
C VAL A 69 -11.34 -4.48 -19.20
N LYS A 70 -11.85 -3.91 -18.11
CA LYS A 70 -11.24 -2.79 -17.40
C LYS A 70 -10.63 -3.28 -16.10
N ILE A 71 -9.35 -3.02 -15.90
CA ILE A 71 -8.60 -3.40 -14.70
C ILE A 71 -8.13 -2.15 -13.97
N GLY A 72 -8.40 -2.10 -12.66
CA GLY A 72 -7.93 -1.05 -11.77
C GLY A 72 -6.82 -1.52 -10.83
N CYS A 73 -6.09 -0.57 -10.27
CA CYS A 73 -5.17 -0.78 -9.16
C CYS A 73 -5.41 0.29 -8.08
N ILE A 74 -5.54 -0.12 -6.83
CA ILE A 74 -5.65 0.77 -5.68
C ILE A 74 -4.45 0.54 -4.77
N LEU A 75 -3.72 1.64 -4.51
CA LEU A 75 -2.64 1.67 -3.53
C LEU A 75 -3.19 2.23 -2.22
N CYS A 76 -3.35 1.36 -1.21
CA CYS A 76 -3.88 1.72 0.11
C CYS A 76 -2.78 2.32 0.99
N VAL A 77 -2.03 3.25 0.45
CA VAL A 77 -0.89 3.89 1.09
C VAL A 77 -1.15 5.38 1.27
N THR A 78 -0.59 5.95 2.33
CA THR A 78 -0.60 7.40 2.53
C THR A 78 0.19 8.09 1.41
N ARG A 79 0.03 9.40 1.29
CA ARG A 79 0.74 10.20 0.27
C ARG A 79 2.26 10.08 0.43
N GLU A 80 2.71 9.99 1.65
CA GLU A 80 4.12 9.84 2.03
C GLU A 80 4.66 8.48 1.58
N LYS A 81 3.93 7.39 1.86
CA LYS A 81 4.26 6.03 1.41
C LYS A 81 4.22 5.86 -0.11
N TYR A 82 3.37 6.61 -0.82
CA TYR A 82 3.26 6.53 -2.27
C TYR A 82 4.60 6.82 -2.99
N THR A 83 5.48 7.58 -2.37
CA THR A 83 6.81 7.88 -2.92
C THR A 83 7.84 6.79 -2.65
N ASP A 84 7.51 5.75 -1.86
CA ASP A 84 8.42 4.64 -1.60
C ASP A 84 8.56 3.76 -2.86
N PRO A 85 9.77 3.56 -3.39
CA PRO A 85 10.04 2.73 -4.56
C PRO A 85 9.55 1.27 -4.42
N TYR A 86 9.29 0.81 -3.21
CA TYR A 86 8.72 -0.51 -2.93
C TYR A 86 7.40 -0.71 -3.70
N PHE A 87 6.45 0.21 -3.55
CA PHE A 87 5.14 0.10 -4.22
C PHE A 87 5.24 0.25 -5.73
N MET A 88 6.14 1.11 -6.22
CA MET A 88 6.38 1.27 -7.66
C MET A 88 6.96 0.01 -8.29
N SER A 89 7.81 -0.73 -7.58
CA SER A 89 8.34 -2.00 -8.07
C SER A 89 7.26 -3.08 -8.19
N ILE A 90 6.31 -3.12 -7.24
CA ILE A 90 5.16 -4.02 -7.31
C ILE A 90 4.25 -3.64 -8.49
N LEU A 91 3.93 -2.35 -8.62
CA LEU A 91 3.09 -1.84 -9.71
C LEU A 91 3.71 -2.15 -11.09
N SER A 92 5.02 -1.99 -11.22
CA SER A 92 5.74 -2.35 -12.45
C SER A 92 5.59 -3.84 -12.80
N GLY A 93 5.63 -4.74 -11.82
CA GLY A 93 5.36 -6.17 -12.02
C GLY A 93 3.92 -6.42 -12.48
N VAL A 94 2.94 -5.74 -11.86
CA VAL A 94 1.53 -5.80 -12.28
C VAL A 94 1.38 -5.38 -13.74
N GLU A 95 1.91 -4.20 -14.10
CA GLU A 95 1.79 -3.65 -15.45
C GLU A 95 2.46 -4.56 -16.48
N ALA A 96 3.68 -5.03 -16.21
CA ALA A 96 4.42 -5.91 -17.11
C ALA A 96 3.62 -7.19 -17.43
N LYS A 97 3.07 -7.84 -16.40
CA LYS A 97 2.30 -9.08 -16.56
C LYS A 97 0.96 -8.86 -17.28
N LEU A 98 0.28 -7.75 -17.00
CA LEU A 98 -0.93 -7.38 -17.73
C LEU A 98 -0.65 -7.15 -19.21
N ILE A 99 0.39 -6.37 -19.54
CA ILE A 99 0.78 -6.05 -20.93
C ILE A 99 1.16 -7.33 -21.69
N GLU A 100 1.93 -8.24 -21.09
CA GLU A 100 2.30 -9.54 -21.66
C GLU A 100 1.05 -10.34 -22.10
N ASN A 101 -0.06 -10.21 -21.38
CA ASN A 101 -1.32 -10.90 -21.64
C ASN A 101 -2.35 -10.06 -22.42
N GLY A 102 -1.98 -8.91 -22.99
CA GLY A 102 -2.83 -8.05 -23.78
C GLY A 102 -3.82 -7.21 -22.99
N TYR A 103 -3.60 -7.03 -21.68
CA TYR A 103 -4.37 -6.16 -20.79
C TYR A 103 -3.57 -4.89 -20.43
N SER A 104 -4.26 -3.91 -19.84
CA SER A 104 -3.62 -2.73 -19.28
C SER A 104 -4.42 -2.21 -18.08
N LEU A 105 -3.76 -1.46 -17.20
CA LEU A 105 -4.45 -0.73 -16.14
C LEU A 105 -5.24 0.43 -16.76
N SER A 106 -6.55 0.47 -16.45
CA SER A 106 -7.46 1.54 -16.87
C SER A 106 -7.46 2.68 -15.86
N VAL A 107 -7.23 2.37 -14.59
CA VAL A 107 -7.22 3.34 -13.49
C VAL A 107 -6.24 2.91 -12.41
N ILE A 108 -5.51 3.89 -11.87
CA ILE A 108 -4.70 3.75 -10.66
C ILE A 108 -5.21 4.81 -9.68
N ARG A 109 -5.45 4.42 -8.42
CA ARG A 109 -5.89 5.32 -7.34
C ARG A 109 -5.09 5.07 -6.07
N THR A 110 -4.93 6.13 -5.29
CA THR A 110 -4.45 6.04 -3.91
C THR A 110 -5.62 6.12 -2.94
N ILE A 111 -5.41 5.64 -1.71
CA ILE A 111 -6.45 5.75 -0.68
C ILE A 111 -6.82 7.20 -0.39
N ASN A 112 -5.86 8.13 -0.45
CA ASN A 112 -6.12 9.55 -0.24
C ASN A 112 -7.06 10.13 -1.30
N GLU A 113 -6.95 9.69 -2.57
CA GLU A 113 -7.89 10.09 -3.61
C GLU A 113 -9.29 9.52 -3.36
N LEU A 114 -9.38 8.28 -2.89
CA LEU A 114 -10.65 7.61 -2.61
C LEU A 114 -11.38 8.17 -1.36
N GLN A 115 -10.72 8.98 -0.54
CA GLN A 115 -11.37 9.75 0.52
C GLN A 115 -12.25 10.89 -0.05
N ASP A 116 -11.99 11.36 -1.28
CA ASP A 116 -12.90 12.27 -1.98
C ASP A 116 -14.12 11.49 -2.49
N PRO A 117 -15.34 11.80 -2.00
CA PRO A 117 -16.55 11.08 -2.41
C PRO A 117 -16.78 11.11 -3.91
N THR A 118 -16.34 12.16 -4.61
CA THR A 118 -16.49 12.29 -6.06
C THR A 118 -15.58 11.31 -6.80
N ILE A 119 -14.34 11.18 -6.35
CA ILE A 119 -13.36 10.26 -6.94
C ILE A 119 -13.79 8.83 -6.69
N LEU A 120 -14.18 8.51 -5.45
CA LEU A 120 -14.69 7.18 -5.10
C LEU A 120 -15.91 6.81 -5.96
N PHE A 121 -16.91 7.71 -6.06
CA PHE A 121 -18.09 7.51 -6.90
C PHE A 121 -17.74 7.27 -8.36
N ASN A 122 -16.82 8.06 -8.93
CA ASN A 122 -16.39 7.90 -10.32
C ASN A 122 -15.67 6.56 -10.50
N THR A 123 -14.78 6.18 -9.58
CA THR A 123 -14.08 4.89 -9.61
C THR A 123 -15.06 3.70 -9.55
N LEU A 124 -16.06 3.75 -8.66
CA LEU A 124 -17.11 2.73 -8.58
C LEU A 124 -18.01 2.71 -9.83
N SER A 125 -18.10 3.82 -10.56
CA SER A 125 -18.90 3.92 -11.80
C SER A 125 -18.14 3.47 -13.06
N GLU A 126 -16.84 3.21 -12.98
CA GLU A 126 -16.01 2.82 -14.13
C GLU A 126 -16.29 1.40 -14.66
N SER A 127 -17.13 0.62 -14.00
CA SER A 127 -17.46 -0.75 -14.36
C SER A 127 -16.19 -1.62 -14.52
N LEU A 128 -15.34 -1.60 -13.51
CA LEU A 128 -14.13 -2.42 -13.49
C LEU A 128 -14.49 -3.91 -13.47
N THR A 129 -13.84 -4.69 -14.33
CA THR A 129 -13.95 -6.15 -14.33
C THR A 129 -13.03 -6.74 -13.25
N GLY A 130 -11.85 -6.19 -13.11
CA GLY A 130 -10.82 -6.64 -12.16
C GLY A 130 -10.18 -5.50 -11.40
N LEU A 131 -9.71 -5.80 -10.19
CA LEU A 131 -9.05 -4.84 -9.31
C LEU A 131 -7.90 -5.50 -8.57
N ILE A 132 -6.75 -4.85 -8.55
CA ILE A 132 -5.65 -5.19 -7.65
C ILE A 132 -5.62 -4.17 -6.52
N VAL A 133 -5.55 -4.67 -5.27
CA VAL A 133 -5.52 -3.84 -4.07
C VAL A 133 -4.19 -4.09 -3.35
N MET A 134 -3.35 -3.06 -3.21
CA MET A 134 -2.09 -3.12 -2.47
C MET A 134 -2.31 -2.57 -1.06
N GLU A 135 -1.97 -3.35 -0.06
CA GLU A 135 -2.27 -3.16 1.37
C GLU A 135 -3.78 -3.20 1.68
N THR A 136 -4.18 -2.92 2.91
CA THR A 136 -5.55 -3.16 3.39
C THR A 136 -6.41 -1.91 3.25
N LEU A 137 -7.53 -2.04 2.55
CA LEU A 137 -8.61 -1.05 2.53
C LEU A 137 -9.40 -1.08 3.85
N SER A 138 -10.03 0.04 4.18
CA SER A 138 -11.07 0.03 5.22
C SER A 138 -12.25 -0.84 4.79
N ASP A 139 -12.90 -1.48 5.76
CA ASP A 139 -14.04 -2.37 5.49
C ASP A 139 -15.16 -1.67 4.71
N GLU A 140 -15.36 -0.36 4.94
CA GLU A 140 -16.37 0.44 4.24
C GLU A 140 -16.07 0.56 2.75
N ILE A 141 -14.84 0.94 2.37
CA ILE A 141 -14.44 1.10 0.96
C ILE A 141 -14.35 -0.27 0.29
N TYR A 142 -13.80 -1.27 0.99
CA TYR A 142 -13.71 -2.63 0.49
C TYR A 142 -15.06 -3.22 0.14
N SER A 143 -16.05 -3.09 1.03
CA SER A 143 -17.43 -3.57 0.78
C SER A 143 -18.04 -2.92 -0.46
N GLN A 144 -17.90 -1.60 -0.62
CA GLN A 144 -18.42 -0.88 -1.78
C GLN A 144 -17.76 -1.34 -3.10
N LEU A 145 -16.45 -1.60 -3.09
CA LEU A 145 -15.72 -2.11 -4.24
C LEU A 145 -16.13 -3.54 -4.58
N LYS A 146 -16.27 -4.40 -3.57
CA LYS A 146 -16.67 -5.79 -3.73
C LYS A 146 -18.05 -5.96 -4.34
N ASP A 147 -18.97 -5.04 -4.05
CA ASP A 147 -20.30 -5.01 -4.65
C ASP A 147 -20.30 -4.63 -6.15
N LYS A 148 -19.21 -4.03 -6.65
CA LYS A 148 -19.14 -3.45 -8.00
C LYS A 148 -18.11 -4.10 -8.90
N VAL A 149 -17.06 -4.68 -8.33
CA VAL A 149 -15.95 -5.29 -9.07
C VAL A 149 -16.08 -6.81 -8.96
N GLU A 150 -16.05 -7.51 -10.10
CA GLU A 150 -16.26 -8.94 -10.13
C GLU A 150 -15.09 -9.73 -9.55
N PHE A 151 -13.84 -9.29 -9.83
CA PHE A 151 -12.63 -9.97 -9.39
C PHE A 151 -11.71 -9.00 -8.66
N ILE A 152 -11.33 -9.33 -7.43
CA ILE A 152 -10.38 -8.57 -6.63
C ILE A 152 -9.24 -9.48 -6.19
N VAL A 153 -8.00 -9.02 -6.36
CA VAL A 153 -6.80 -9.68 -5.86
C VAL A 153 -6.04 -8.72 -4.96
N GLY A 154 -5.61 -9.20 -3.81
CA GLY A 154 -4.86 -8.44 -2.83
C GLY A 154 -3.35 -8.66 -2.92
N ILE A 155 -2.59 -7.62 -2.54
CA ILE A 155 -1.17 -7.70 -2.25
C ILE A 155 -0.96 -7.14 -0.84
N ASP A 156 -0.41 -7.94 0.07
CA ASP A 156 -0.22 -7.60 1.49
C ASP A 156 -1.50 -7.11 2.21
N THR A 157 -2.68 -7.60 1.80
CA THR A 157 -3.95 -7.24 2.44
C THR A 157 -4.33 -8.19 3.58
N LYS A 158 -5.16 -7.70 4.50
CA LYS A 158 -5.76 -8.50 5.59
C LYS A 158 -7.07 -9.18 5.18
N HIS A 159 -7.64 -8.85 3.99
CA HIS A 159 -8.88 -9.47 3.50
C HIS A 159 -8.64 -10.95 3.17
N GLN A 160 -9.45 -11.83 3.77
CA GLN A 160 -9.29 -13.28 3.68
C GLN A 160 -10.18 -13.94 2.62
N ASP A 161 -11.09 -13.21 2.06
CA ASP A 161 -12.11 -13.65 1.10
C ASP A 161 -11.72 -13.39 -0.36
N ILE A 162 -10.47 -12.98 -0.60
CA ILE A 162 -9.87 -12.80 -1.92
C ILE A 162 -8.48 -13.45 -1.97
N ASP A 163 -8.00 -13.74 -3.18
CA ASP A 163 -6.61 -14.16 -3.37
C ASP A 163 -5.67 -13.05 -2.92
N ASN A 164 -4.60 -13.42 -2.20
CA ASN A 164 -3.66 -12.48 -1.62
C ASN A 164 -2.22 -12.95 -1.82
N VAL A 165 -1.39 -12.10 -2.44
CA VAL A 165 0.05 -12.32 -2.61
C VAL A 165 0.79 -11.48 -1.59
N CYS A 166 1.66 -12.09 -0.77
CA CYS A 166 2.37 -11.39 0.29
C CYS A 166 3.74 -12.02 0.56
N TYR A 167 4.49 -11.43 1.46
CA TYR A 167 5.63 -12.06 2.11
C TYR A 167 5.38 -12.16 3.62
N ASP A 168 6.16 -13.00 4.29
CA ASP A 168 6.11 -13.09 5.75
C ASP A 168 6.94 -11.95 6.37
N GLN A 169 6.25 -10.88 6.81
CA GLN A 169 6.87 -9.69 7.41
C GLN A 169 7.52 -10.00 8.76
N PHE A 170 6.94 -10.94 9.51
CA PHE A 170 7.48 -11.38 10.79
C PHE A 170 8.81 -12.12 10.57
N ALA A 171 8.83 -13.16 9.74
CA ALA A 171 10.02 -13.93 9.43
C ALA A 171 11.11 -13.08 8.72
N ALA A 172 10.71 -12.08 7.94
CA ALA A 172 11.65 -11.14 7.33
C ALA A 172 12.38 -10.30 8.38
N ALA A 173 11.64 -9.81 9.39
CA ALA A 173 12.23 -9.06 10.51
C ALA A 173 13.14 -9.95 11.37
N GLU A 174 12.71 -11.19 11.65
CA GLU A 174 13.57 -12.15 12.37
C GLU A 174 14.93 -12.32 11.68
N LYS A 175 14.94 -12.50 10.36
CA LYS A 175 16.18 -12.60 9.58
C LYS A 175 17.08 -11.36 9.71
N ALA A 176 16.48 -10.16 9.66
CA ALA A 176 17.22 -8.91 9.79
C ALA A 176 17.85 -8.75 11.18
N VAL A 177 17.05 -8.98 12.22
CA VAL A 177 17.52 -8.80 13.61
C VAL A 177 18.47 -9.90 14.02
N GLN A 178 18.24 -11.17 13.61
CA GLN A 178 19.15 -12.27 13.87
C GLN A 178 20.53 -11.99 13.25
N HIS A 179 20.59 -11.42 12.04
CA HIS A 179 21.86 -11.01 11.45
C HIS A 179 22.62 -10.00 12.33
N LEU A 180 21.93 -9.02 12.92
CA LEU A 180 22.56 -8.08 13.86
C LEU A 180 23.04 -8.77 15.14
N ILE A 181 22.27 -9.72 15.66
CA ILE A 181 22.67 -10.56 16.82
C ILE A 181 23.92 -11.38 16.48
N ASP A 182 23.97 -12.01 15.31
CA ASP A 182 25.10 -12.83 14.85
C ASP A 182 26.38 -11.97 14.66
N LYS A 183 26.22 -10.68 14.35
CA LYS A 183 27.31 -9.68 14.31
C LYS A 183 27.76 -9.20 15.70
N GLY A 184 27.11 -9.66 16.77
CA GLY A 184 27.48 -9.35 18.16
C GLY A 184 26.70 -8.20 18.80
N HIS A 185 25.76 -7.58 18.08
CA HIS A 185 24.92 -6.54 18.65
C HIS A 185 23.94 -7.12 19.68
N ARG A 186 23.77 -6.40 20.80
CA ARG A 186 22.87 -6.80 21.89
C ARG A 186 21.90 -5.67 22.28
N ARG A 187 22.22 -4.44 21.89
CA ARG A 187 21.36 -3.28 22.04
C ARG A 187 20.99 -2.78 20.66
N ILE A 188 19.81 -3.16 20.21
CA ILE A 188 19.33 -2.95 18.84
C ILE A 188 18.10 -2.06 18.89
N GLY A 189 18.14 -0.89 18.23
CA GLY A 189 16.99 -0.01 18.07
C GLY A 189 16.04 -0.49 16.98
N PHE A 190 14.77 -0.10 17.09
CA PHE A 190 13.76 -0.32 16.06
C PHE A 190 13.16 1.00 15.59
N ILE A 191 13.07 1.15 14.26
CA ILE A 191 12.38 2.26 13.60
C ILE A 191 11.36 1.66 12.62
N GLY A 192 10.09 1.93 12.83
CA GLY A 192 9.02 1.43 11.98
C GLY A 192 7.81 2.34 11.98
N GLY A 193 6.72 1.90 11.39
CA GLY A 193 5.50 2.68 11.31
C GLY A 193 4.24 1.84 11.47
N THR A 194 3.22 2.46 12.03
CA THR A 194 1.83 2.02 11.95
C THR A 194 1.00 3.16 11.38
N ASP A 195 -0.17 2.89 10.88
CA ASP A 195 -1.06 3.93 10.31
C ASP A 195 -1.81 4.73 11.40
N GLY A 196 -1.20 4.90 12.57
CA GLY A 196 -1.70 5.72 13.69
C GLY A 196 -2.84 5.09 14.52
N ILE A 197 -3.55 4.12 13.99
CA ILE A 197 -4.72 3.49 14.64
C ILE A 197 -4.30 2.28 15.47
N ASP A 198 -3.34 1.50 15.00
CA ASP A 198 -2.87 0.30 15.67
C ASP A 198 -1.60 0.57 16.51
N PRO A 199 -1.50 0.00 17.72
CA PRO A 199 -0.25 0.04 18.48
C PRO A 199 0.89 -0.63 17.71
N ILE A 200 2.12 -0.10 17.85
CA ILE A 200 3.33 -0.68 17.22
C ILE A 200 3.49 -2.18 17.50
N ARG A 201 2.99 -2.66 18.65
CA ARG A 201 3.00 -4.07 19.06
C ARG A 201 2.18 -5.00 18.15
N LYS A 202 1.30 -4.48 17.30
CA LYS A 202 0.55 -5.26 16.30
C LYS A 202 1.27 -5.33 14.94
N GLU A 203 2.26 -4.51 14.72
CA GLU A 203 3.05 -4.48 13.50
C GLU A 203 3.92 -5.75 13.42
N GLN A 204 3.86 -6.48 12.30
CA GLN A 204 4.46 -7.81 12.19
C GLN A 204 6.00 -7.77 12.22
N ARG A 205 6.62 -6.74 11.65
CA ARG A 205 8.08 -6.59 11.67
C ARG A 205 8.60 -6.26 13.08
N TYR A 206 7.83 -5.47 13.84
CA TYR A 206 8.14 -5.23 15.24
C TYR A 206 8.00 -6.51 16.08
N ARG A 207 6.99 -7.32 15.81
CA ARG A 207 6.84 -8.61 16.50
C ARG A 207 7.98 -9.57 16.20
N GLY A 208 8.45 -9.63 14.93
CA GLY A 208 9.63 -10.41 14.56
C GLY A 208 10.90 -9.89 15.24
N TYR A 209 11.06 -8.55 15.35
CA TYR A 209 12.15 -7.96 16.14
C TYR A 209 12.08 -8.40 17.61
N LEU A 210 10.93 -8.34 18.26
CA LEU A 210 10.76 -8.78 19.65
C LEU A 210 11.05 -10.26 19.82
N SER A 211 10.59 -11.12 18.92
CA SER A 211 10.83 -12.56 18.95
C SER A 211 12.32 -12.86 19.06
N VAL A 212 13.14 -12.25 18.21
CA VAL A 212 14.60 -12.47 18.23
C VAL A 212 15.24 -11.93 19.50
N LEU A 213 14.78 -10.78 20.03
CA LEU A 213 15.30 -10.29 21.31
C LEU A 213 15.00 -11.27 22.45
N GLU A 214 13.76 -11.79 22.52
CA GLU A 214 13.33 -12.76 23.53
C GLU A 214 14.16 -14.05 23.45
N ASP A 215 14.34 -14.61 22.25
CA ASP A 215 15.14 -15.83 22.02
C ASP A 215 16.61 -15.67 22.44
N ASN A 216 17.12 -14.44 22.39
CA ASN A 216 18.49 -14.12 22.80
C ASN A 216 18.59 -13.54 24.24
N ASN A 217 17.52 -13.60 25.04
CA ASN A 217 17.42 -13.08 26.41
C ASN A 217 17.76 -11.59 26.51
N ILE A 218 17.40 -10.79 25.48
CA ILE A 218 17.57 -9.35 25.45
C ILE A 218 16.23 -8.71 25.82
N LYS A 219 16.24 -7.85 26.85
CA LYS A 219 15.05 -7.13 27.27
C LYS A 219 14.70 -6.02 26.30
N GLU A 220 13.40 -5.90 25.96
CA GLU A 220 12.89 -4.77 25.21
C GLU A 220 13.18 -3.43 25.92
N ASP A 221 13.62 -2.44 25.16
CA ASP A 221 13.86 -1.08 25.63
C ASP A 221 13.07 -0.08 24.78
N PHE A 222 12.03 0.51 25.37
CA PHE A 222 11.14 1.45 24.69
C PHE A 222 11.79 2.77 24.30
N ASP A 223 12.92 3.14 24.93
CA ASP A 223 13.62 4.38 24.62
C ASP A 223 14.23 4.34 23.20
N ILE A 224 14.54 3.15 22.70
CA ILE A 224 15.13 2.92 21.38
C ILE A 224 14.15 2.28 20.37
N VAL A 225 12.87 2.21 20.69
CA VAL A 225 11.78 1.75 19.80
C VAL A 225 10.95 2.96 19.38
N LYS A 226 10.88 3.23 18.08
CA LYS A 226 10.18 4.43 17.57
C LYS A 226 9.19 4.09 16.48
N ASN A 227 7.95 4.56 16.66
CA ASN A 227 6.93 4.62 15.63
C ASN A 227 7.06 5.95 14.88
N CYS A 228 7.27 5.89 13.57
CA CYS A 228 7.44 7.04 12.68
C CYS A 228 6.22 7.26 11.77
N GLU A 229 5.13 6.50 11.93
CA GLU A 229 3.90 6.62 11.14
C GLU A 229 4.16 6.65 9.62
N TRP A 230 5.24 6.02 9.17
CA TRP A 230 5.75 6.01 7.80
C TRP A 230 6.11 7.41 7.25
N ASP A 231 6.20 8.44 8.12
CA ASP A 231 6.59 9.79 7.74
C ASP A 231 8.11 9.97 7.79
N SER A 232 8.69 10.50 6.71
CA SER A 232 10.14 10.69 6.57
C SER A 232 10.72 11.71 7.57
N LYS A 233 10.00 12.79 7.86
CA LYS A 233 10.46 13.82 8.81
C LYS A 233 10.40 13.29 10.24
N MET A 234 9.33 12.56 10.55
CA MET A 234 9.19 11.90 11.83
C MET A 234 10.26 10.81 12.00
N CYS A 235 10.56 10.03 10.97
CA CYS A 235 11.62 9.04 10.99
C CYS A 235 12.98 9.69 11.34
N TYR A 236 13.32 10.82 10.69
CA TYR A 236 14.52 11.57 10.99
C TYR A 236 14.54 12.03 12.46
N SER A 237 13.50 12.73 12.93
CA SER A 237 13.44 13.23 14.31
C SER A 237 13.49 12.11 15.34
N LYS A 238 12.81 11.00 15.10
CA LYS A 238 12.82 9.83 15.99
C LYS A 238 14.17 9.11 15.99
N THR A 239 14.89 9.13 14.89
CA THR A 239 16.27 8.63 14.86
C THR A 239 17.16 9.51 15.78
N ILE A 240 17.06 10.82 15.69
CA ILE A 240 17.82 11.73 16.60
C ILE A 240 17.47 11.45 18.07
N GLU A 241 16.22 11.17 18.41
CA GLU A 241 15.84 10.78 19.78
C GLU A 241 16.59 9.50 20.21
N ILE A 242 16.65 8.47 19.36
CA ILE A 242 17.39 7.22 19.64
C ILE A 242 18.89 7.49 19.84
N LEU A 243 19.47 8.40 19.06
CA LEU A 243 20.90 8.71 19.13
C LEU A 243 21.27 9.47 20.40
N ASN A 244 20.32 10.16 21.03
CA ASN A 244 20.52 10.98 22.22
C ASN A 244 20.21 10.27 23.54
N VAL A 245 19.79 8.98 23.53
CA VAL A 245 19.63 8.23 24.78
C VAL A 245 20.99 8.00 25.45
N GLN A 246 21.00 7.94 26.78
CA GLN A 246 22.25 7.80 27.55
C GLN A 246 23.06 6.56 27.16
N ASP A 247 22.39 5.43 26.96
CA ASP A 247 22.98 4.19 26.46
C ASP A 247 22.46 3.95 25.04
N ARG A 248 23.18 4.46 24.06
CA ARG A 248 22.81 4.43 22.64
C ARG A 248 22.86 3.01 22.08
N PRO A 249 21.92 2.60 21.17
CA PRO A 249 22.00 1.32 20.51
C PRO A 249 23.24 1.23 19.60
N THR A 250 23.80 0.03 19.46
CA THR A 250 24.91 -0.24 18.54
C THR A 250 24.46 -0.65 17.16
N ALA A 251 23.17 -0.94 17.00
CA ALA A 251 22.53 -1.23 15.71
C ALA A 251 21.10 -0.76 15.68
N ILE A 252 20.58 -0.51 14.48
CA ILE A 252 19.17 -0.15 14.22
C ILE A 252 18.62 -1.08 13.12
N PHE A 253 17.48 -1.71 13.40
CA PHE A 253 16.62 -2.31 12.38
C PHE A 253 15.52 -1.33 12.00
N ALA A 254 15.49 -0.94 10.73
CA ALA A 254 14.45 -0.10 10.17
C ALA A 254 13.48 -0.94 9.32
N ALA A 255 12.18 -0.74 9.53
CA ALA A 255 11.11 -1.53 8.91
C ALA A 255 10.98 -1.33 7.38
N SER A 256 11.71 -0.38 6.79
CA SER A 256 11.90 -0.23 5.34
C SER A 256 13.28 0.33 5.01
N ASP A 257 13.73 0.13 3.78
CA ASP A 257 15.00 0.69 3.30
C ASP A 257 14.98 2.22 3.28
N LEU A 258 13.84 2.83 2.95
CA LEU A 258 13.71 4.28 2.97
C LEU A 258 13.94 4.82 4.39
N MET A 259 13.32 4.22 5.41
CA MET A 259 13.56 4.58 6.81
C MET A 259 15.01 4.32 7.23
N ALA A 260 15.61 3.22 6.78
CA ALA A 260 17.01 2.91 7.05
C ALA A 260 17.95 3.98 6.49
N MET A 261 17.72 4.43 5.25
CA MET A 261 18.53 5.50 4.62
C MET A 261 18.35 6.84 5.32
N ILE A 262 17.15 7.17 5.79
CA ILE A 262 16.90 8.36 6.61
C ILE A 262 17.66 8.26 7.94
N ALA A 263 17.64 7.08 8.58
CA ALA A 263 18.39 6.86 9.81
C ALA A 263 19.90 6.98 9.59
N VAL A 264 20.44 6.44 8.50
CA VAL A 264 21.86 6.61 8.11
C VAL A 264 22.21 8.09 7.97
N ASN A 265 21.37 8.88 7.30
CA ASN A 265 21.61 10.32 7.17
C ASN A 265 21.63 11.04 8.54
N ALA A 266 20.65 10.72 9.40
CA ALA A 266 20.59 11.29 10.74
C ALA A 266 21.82 10.91 11.59
N ILE A 267 22.33 9.69 11.48
CA ILE A 267 23.55 9.21 12.14
C ILE A 267 24.76 10.04 11.69
N TYR A 268 24.92 10.26 10.38
CA TYR A 268 26.05 11.06 9.87
C TYR A 268 25.97 12.53 10.30
N GLU A 269 24.79 13.14 10.33
CA GLU A 269 24.62 14.52 10.79
C GLU A 269 24.96 14.71 12.28
N GLN A 270 24.89 13.64 13.08
CA GLN A 270 25.37 13.62 14.47
C GLN A 270 26.88 13.31 14.58
N GLY A 271 27.60 13.27 13.47
CA GLY A 271 29.04 12.99 13.44
C GLY A 271 29.42 11.53 13.70
N LEU A 272 28.45 10.62 13.65
CA LEU A 272 28.65 9.20 13.84
C LEU A 272 28.82 8.47 12.50
N LYS A 273 29.36 7.25 12.54
CA LYS A 273 29.64 6.45 11.36
C LYS A 273 28.80 5.17 11.31
N VAL A 274 28.40 4.81 10.10
CA VAL A 274 27.76 3.53 9.80
C VAL A 274 28.77 2.69 9.01
N PRO A 275 29.09 1.45 9.42
CA PRO A 275 28.56 0.72 10.59
C PRO A 275 29.36 0.92 11.88
N ASP A 276 30.48 1.64 11.87
CA ASP A 276 31.50 1.63 12.93
C ASP A 276 30.93 2.00 14.31
N ASP A 277 30.07 3.03 14.39
CA ASP A 277 29.42 3.46 15.62
C ASP A 277 28.03 2.86 15.77
N ILE A 278 27.28 2.74 14.68
CA ILE A 278 25.92 2.19 14.64
C ILE A 278 25.71 1.44 13.31
N ALA A 279 25.48 0.13 13.39
CA ALA A 279 25.08 -0.66 12.25
C ALA A 279 23.61 -0.38 11.89
N VAL A 280 23.27 -0.41 10.60
CA VAL A 280 21.87 -0.20 10.13
C VAL A 280 21.50 -1.28 9.14
N ILE A 281 20.34 -1.90 9.35
CA ILE A 281 19.73 -2.83 8.40
C ILE A 281 18.32 -2.38 8.05
N GLY A 282 17.99 -2.44 6.75
CA GLY A 282 16.66 -2.14 6.23
C GLY A 282 15.84 -3.38 5.90
N LEU A 283 14.74 -3.17 5.19
CA LEU A 283 13.87 -4.21 4.66
C LEU A 283 13.25 -3.70 3.35
N SER A 284 13.27 -4.47 2.33
CA SER A 284 12.67 -4.45 1.00
C SER A 284 13.65 -4.53 -0.17
N ASN A 285 14.94 -4.22 0.01
CA ASN A 285 15.95 -4.19 -1.03
C ASN A 285 15.53 -3.35 -2.26
N ILE A 286 15.13 -2.09 -2.01
CA ILE A 286 14.90 -1.15 -3.11
C ILE A 286 16.20 -0.85 -3.85
N ASP A 287 16.13 -0.49 -5.13
CA ASP A 287 17.34 -0.26 -5.92
C ASP A 287 18.29 0.78 -5.33
N MET A 288 17.75 1.82 -4.69
CA MET A 288 18.54 2.86 -4.04
C MET A 288 19.39 2.34 -2.87
N SER A 289 19.03 1.22 -2.25
CA SER A 289 19.77 0.62 -1.14
C SER A 289 21.19 0.19 -1.52
N LYS A 290 21.42 -0.11 -2.80
CA LYS A 290 22.74 -0.46 -3.35
C LYS A 290 23.67 0.75 -3.47
N TYR A 291 23.09 1.93 -3.64
CA TYR A 291 23.80 3.20 -3.92
C TYR A 291 23.82 4.13 -2.72
N SER A 292 23.21 3.74 -1.58
CA SER A 292 23.35 4.47 -0.33
C SER A 292 24.81 4.45 0.14
N ASN A 293 25.17 5.37 0.99
CA ASN A 293 26.51 5.43 1.58
C ASN A 293 26.43 5.29 3.11
N PRO A 294 26.92 4.14 3.65
CA PRO A 294 27.39 2.94 2.94
C PRO A 294 26.24 2.21 2.23
N PRO A 295 26.55 1.29 1.28
CA PRO A 295 25.55 0.39 0.72
C PRO A 295 24.80 -0.38 1.81
N LEU A 296 23.47 -0.34 1.77
CA LEU A 296 22.59 -0.80 2.84
C LEU A 296 22.39 -2.32 2.83
N SER A 297 22.68 -2.97 3.96
CA SER A 297 22.23 -4.33 4.25
C SER A 297 20.72 -4.33 4.43
N THR A 298 20.03 -5.33 3.90
CA THR A 298 18.56 -5.34 3.87
C THR A 298 18.01 -6.74 3.67
N ILE A 299 16.71 -6.90 3.85
CA ILE A 299 15.98 -8.11 3.44
C ILE A 299 15.40 -7.90 2.06
N ASP A 300 15.75 -8.76 1.11
CA ASP A 300 15.16 -8.76 -0.23
C ASP A 300 13.73 -9.29 -0.19
N VAL A 301 12.79 -8.46 -0.64
CA VAL A 301 11.40 -8.80 -0.86
C VAL A 301 11.18 -8.88 -2.37
N PRO A 302 10.60 -9.96 -2.90
CA PRO A 302 10.42 -10.14 -4.35
C PRO A 302 9.26 -9.29 -4.90
N LYS A 303 9.40 -7.97 -4.81
CA LYS A 303 8.38 -6.95 -5.11
C LYS A 303 7.76 -7.11 -6.50
N THR A 304 8.61 -7.18 -7.52
CA THR A 304 8.16 -7.31 -8.92
C THR A 304 7.38 -8.60 -9.10
N GLN A 305 7.87 -9.72 -8.54
CA GLN A 305 7.20 -11.02 -8.62
C GLN A 305 5.86 -11.02 -7.88
N MET A 306 5.74 -10.29 -6.75
CA MET A 306 4.45 -10.11 -6.07
C MET A 306 3.42 -9.48 -7.01
N GLY A 307 3.80 -8.44 -7.74
CA GLY A 307 2.95 -7.78 -8.73
C GLY A 307 2.60 -8.69 -9.92
N GLU A 308 3.58 -9.39 -10.46
CA GLU A 308 3.40 -10.33 -11.58
C GLU A 308 2.41 -11.45 -11.21
N ILE A 309 2.59 -12.09 -10.05
CA ILE A 309 1.72 -13.17 -9.58
C ILE A 309 0.30 -12.66 -9.30
N ALA A 310 0.14 -11.49 -8.68
CA ALA A 310 -1.18 -10.92 -8.45
C ALA A 310 -1.92 -10.64 -9.76
N ALA A 311 -1.23 -10.10 -10.77
CA ALA A 311 -1.81 -9.89 -12.10
C ALA A 311 -2.16 -11.22 -12.80
N GLU A 312 -1.31 -12.24 -12.68
CA GLU A 312 -1.58 -13.58 -13.24
C GLU A 312 -2.83 -14.23 -12.63
N ILE A 313 -2.98 -14.14 -11.29
CA ILE A 313 -4.19 -14.60 -10.61
C ILE A 313 -5.41 -13.85 -11.13
N LEU A 314 -5.36 -12.52 -11.22
CA LEU A 314 -6.46 -11.71 -11.71
C LEU A 314 -6.86 -12.10 -13.15
N ILE A 315 -5.88 -12.31 -14.03
CA ILE A 315 -6.10 -12.77 -15.42
C ILE A 315 -6.78 -14.12 -15.44
N THR A 316 -6.35 -15.04 -14.58
CA THR A 316 -6.91 -16.40 -14.44
C THR A 316 -8.38 -16.33 -14.03
N LEU A 317 -8.71 -15.49 -13.05
CA LEU A 317 -10.09 -15.25 -12.63
C LEU A 317 -10.96 -14.65 -13.74
N ILE A 318 -10.42 -13.67 -14.49
CA ILE A 318 -11.12 -13.03 -15.62
C ILE A 318 -11.40 -14.05 -16.74
N LYS A 319 -10.52 -15.03 -16.94
CA LYS A 319 -10.72 -16.14 -17.90
C LYS A 319 -11.75 -17.17 -17.43
N GLY A 320 -12.29 -17.03 -16.23
CA GLY A 320 -13.33 -17.92 -15.68
C GLY A 320 -12.81 -19.12 -14.89
N GLU A 321 -11.52 -19.19 -14.63
CA GLU A 321 -10.91 -20.24 -13.81
C GLU A 321 -11.00 -19.87 -12.33
N ARG A 322 -12.15 -20.18 -11.71
CA ARG A 322 -12.40 -19.86 -10.30
C ARG A 322 -11.89 -20.96 -9.37
N SER A 323 -11.25 -20.56 -8.28
CA SER A 323 -10.85 -21.44 -7.18
C SER A 323 -11.21 -20.78 -5.85
N LEU A 324 -11.04 -21.50 -4.75
CA LEU A 324 -11.08 -20.87 -3.42
C LEU A 324 -9.98 -19.84 -3.29
N PRO A 325 -10.22 -18.73 -2.55
CA PRO A 325 -9.18 -17.75 -2.26
C PRO A 325 -7.94 -18.38 -1.65
N LYS A 326 -6.77 -17.95 -2.11
CA LYS A 326 -5.46 -18.47 -1.69
C LYS A 326 -4.61 -17.34 -1.16
N LYS A 327 -3.83 -17.65 -0.13
CA LYS A 327 -2.74 -16.79 0.33
C LYS A 327 -1.41 -17.37 -0.18
N ILE A 328 -0.74 -16.61 -1.05
CA ILE A 328 0.57 -16.97 -1.61
C ILE A 328 1.63 -16.16 -0.86
N ILE A 329 2.53 -16.87 -0.16
CA ILE A 329 3.61 -16.24 0.62
C ILE A 329 4.91 -16.46 -0.14
N LEU A 330 5.55 -15.36 -0.58
CA LEU A 330 6.82 -15.41 -1.29
C LEU A 330 8.00 -15.38 -0.31
N PRO A 331 9.08 -16.11 -0.62
CA PRO A 331 10.26 -16.15 0.23
C PRO A 331 11.03 -14.82 0.19
N THR A 332 11.66 -14.48 1.31
CA THR A 332 12.58 -13.35 1.45
C THR A 332 13.99 -13.83 1.73
N SER A 333 14.99 -13.04 1.38
CA SER A 333 16.40 -13.36 1.64
C SER A 333 17.17 -12.18 2.21
N LEU A 334 18.19 -12.46 3.03
CA LEU A 334 19.10 -11.46 3.56
C LEU A 334 20.12 -11.05 2.49
N VAL A 335 20.31 -9.75 2.32
CA VAL A 335 21.33 -9.13 1.45
C VAL A 335 22.28 -8.35 2.34
N VAL A 336 23.46 -8.88 2.59
CA VAL A 336 24.49 -8.23 3.39
C VAL A 336 25.32 -7.28 2.52
N ARG A 337 25.51 -6.05 3.02
CA ARG A 337 26.34 -5.01 2.42
C ARG A 337 27.19 -4.33 3.51
N ASN A 338 27.54 -3.07 3.31
CA ASN A 338 28.51 -2.36 4.14
C ASN A 338 27.93 -1.61 5.34
N SER A 339 26.61 -1.63 5.55
CA SER A 339 25.97 -0.93 6.67
C SER A 339 25.85 -1.77 7.96
N THR A 340 26.28 -3.05 7.91
CA THR A 340 26.31 -3.96 9.07
C THR A 340 27.59 -4.77 9.15
#